data_f9402676ccd1cdbfcae26046cbd7f85d
#
_entry.id   f9402676ccd1cdbfcae26046cbd7f85d
#
_cell.length_a   1.000
_cell.length_b   1.000
_cell.length_c   1.000
_cell.angle_alpha   90.00
_cell.angle_beta   90.00
_cell.angle_gamma   90.00
#
_symmetry.space_group_name_H-M   'P 1'
#
loop_
_entity.id
_entity.type
_entity.pdbx_description
1 polymer ?
#
loop_
_entity_poly.entity_id
_entity_poly.type
_entity_poly.pdbx_seq_one_letter_code
_entity_poly.pdbx_strand_id
1 'polypeptide(L)'
;MENKVEQQKEIKRDSLKKSSIFNITIKLLTYLIPLILSPYVYRVLTFSGVGSYTYQNAYVSYFTLVAAFGFADYGTKRISTATKNPDELNRRFWSVFFSKQFLGVGCLLVYFIMVFCHVFGDSSNDIAYVIFALNILSTMLDVSFFYQGIENFKAIAIRSAIIKVINLILIFCLVKSPDDYLTYVGIMCGCAVLSSL
;
A
#
# COMPACT_ATOMS: atom_id res chain seq x y z
N MET A 1 -32.19 -35.94 -11.47
CA MET A 1 -30.87 -35.54 -10.88
C MET A 1 -30.16 -34.50 -11.74
N GLU A 2 -30.22 -34.56 -13.05
CA GLU A 2 -29.57 -33.59 -13.97
C GLU A 2 -30.01 -32.14 -13.75
N ASN A 3 -31.30 -31.86 -13.57
CA ASN A 3 -31.81 -30.49 -13.38
C ASN A 3 -31.23 -29.77 -12.12
N LYS A 4 -30.89 -30.50 -11.06
CA LYS A 4 -30.25 -29.92 -9.86
C LYS A 4 -28.78 -29.59 -10.10
N VAL A 5 -28.12 -30.36 -10.94
CA VAL A 5 -26.69 -30.13 -11.29
C VAL A 5 -26.57 -28.95 -12.23
N GLU A 6 -27.49 -28.74 -13.15
CA GLU A 6 -27.53 -27.58 -14.04
C GLU A 6 -27.85 -26.29 -13.27
N GLN A 7 -28.82 -26.29 -12.38
CA GLN A 7 -29.12 -25.15 -11.53
C GLN A 7 -27.92 -24.76 -10.60
N GLN A 8 -27.23 -25.73 -10.05
CA GLN A 8 -26.01 -25.43 -9.27
C GLN A 8 -24.88 -24.86 -10.13
N LYS A 9 -24.75 -25.29 -11.38
CA LYS A 9 -23.75 -24.72 -12.32
C LYS A 9 -24.11 -23.29 -12.72
N GLU A 10 -25.38 -22.98 -12.95
CA GLU A 10 -25.82 -21.62 -13.28
C GLU A 10 -25.65 -20.66 -12.09
N ILE A 11 -26.05 -21.04 -10.88
CA ILE A 11 -25.87 -20.22 -9.69
C ILE A 11 -24.38 -19.94 -9.44
N LYS A 12 -23.51 -20.93 -9.62
CA LYS A 12 -22.06 -20.76 -9.51
C LYS A 12 -21.49 -19.86 -10.60
N ARG A 13 -22.01 -19.92 -11.81
CA ARG A 13 -21.60 -19.09 -12.95
C ARG A 13 -22.01 -17.62 -12.76
N ASP A 14 -23.20 -17.36 -12.24
CA ASP A 14 -23.68 -16.01 -11.95
C ASP A 14 -22.97 -15.39 -10.75
N SER A 15 -22.66 -16.17 -9.73
CA SER A 15 -21.84 -15.74 -8.61
C SER A 15 -20.40 -15.38 -9.05
N LEU A 16 -19.81 -16.15 -9.95
CA LEU A 16 -18.48 -15.87 -10.51
C LEU A 16 -18.50 -14.61 -11.39
N LYS A 17 -19.52 -14.42 -12.21
CA LYS A 17 -19.69 -13.20 -13.04
C LYS A 17 -19.82 -11.94 -12.16
N LYS A 18 -20.69 -11.97 -11.14
CA LYS A 18 -20.85 -10.86 -10.19
C LYS A 18 -19.55 -10.54 -9.47
N SER A 19 -18.82 -11.55 -9.02
CA SER A 19 -17.53 -11.38 -8.35
C SER A 19 -16.47 -10.80 -9.30
N SER A 20 -16.45 -11.20 -10.56
CA SER A 20 -15.52 -10.68 -11.57
C SER A 20 -15.83 -9.23 -11.93
N ILE A 21 -17.10 -8.86 -12.14
CA ILE A 21 -17.53 -7.49 -12.42
C ILE A 21 -17.17 -6.58 -11.24
N PHE A 22 -17.44 -7.01 -10.01
CA PHE A 22 -17.10 -6.28 -8.80
C PHE A 22 -15.59 -6.02 -8.70
N ASN A 23 -14.75 -7.04 -8.95
CA ASN A 23 -13.31 -6.91 -8.94
C ASN A 23 -12.80 -5.96 -10.04
N ILE A 24 -13.39 -6.00 -11.22
CA ILE A 24 -13.05 -5.08 -12.32
C ILE A 24 -13.42 -3.65 -11.94
N THR A 25 -14.61 -3.43 -11.37
CA THR A 25 -15.06 -2.10 -10.93
C THR A 25 -14.12 -1.50 -9.88
N ILE A 26 -13.73 -2.29 -8.88
CA ILE A 26 -12.76 -1.82 -7.86
C ILE A 26 -11.40 -1.50 -8.50
N LYS A 27 -10.92 -2.32 -9.42
CA LYS A 27 -9.66 -2.03 -10.13
C LYS A 27 -9.76 -0.75 -10.95
N LEU A 28 -10.85 -0.56 -11.69
CA LEU A 28 -11.09 0.68 -12.46
C LEU A 28 -11.10 1.91 -11.53
N LEU A 29 -11.81 1.84 -10.41
CA LEU A 29 -11.81 2.92 -9.41
C LEU A 29 -10.40 3.21 -8.91
N THR A 30 -9.61 2.18 -8.66
CA THR A 30 -8.22 2.28 -8.21
C THR A 30 -7.31 3.02 -9.19
N TYR A 31 -7.56 2.93 -10.50
CA TYR A 31 -6.82 3.64 -11.54
C TYR A 31 -7.39 5.02 -11.85
N LEU A 32 -8.70 5.21 -11.72
CA LEU A 32 -9.36 6.50 -11.96
C LEU A 32 -9.01 7.55 -10.90
N ILE A 33 -8.86 7.15 -9.63
CA ILE A 33 -8.55 8.06 -8.54
C ILE A 33 -7.25 8.85 -8.79
N PRO A 34 -6.10 8.24 -9.11
CA PRO A 34 -4.89 8.98 -9.43
C PRO A 34 -5.03 9.88 -10.66
N LEU A 35 -5.83 9.47 -11.66
CA LEU A 35 -6.06 10.24 -12.85
C LEU A 35 -6.82 11.55 -12.57
N ILE A 36 -7.80 11.51 -11.65
CA ILE A 36 -8.55 12.68 -11.21
C ILE A 36 -7.70 13.56 -10.29
N LEU A 37 -6.92 12.94 -9.41
CA LEU A 37 -6.12 13.63 -8.42
C LEU A 37 -4.92 14.37 -9.03
N SER A 38 -4.29 13.77 -10.03
CA SER A 38 -3.07 14.31 -10.65
C SER A 38 -3.23 15.76 -11.14
N PRO A 39 -4.20 16.12 -12.00
CA PRO A 39 -4.35 17.51 -12.46
C PRO A 39 -4.68 18.49 -11.34
N TYR A 40 -5.39 18.07 -10.30
CA TYR A 40 -5.66 18.89 -9.13
C TYR A 40 -4.38 19.21 -8.36
N VAL A 41 -3.59 18.19 -8.04
CA VAL A 41 -2.34 18.34 -7.29
C VAL A 41 -1.34 19.22 -8.05
N TYR A 42 -1.22 19.06 -9.38
CA TYR A 42 -0.37 19.94 -10.20
C TYR A 42 -0.82 21.39 -10.21
N ARG A 43 -2.12 21.66 -10.11
CA ARG A 43 -2.64 23.03 -10.02
C ARG A 43 -2.39 23.66 -8.66
N VAL A 44 -2.53 22.90 -7.57
CA VAL A 44 -2.45 23.43 -6.21
C VAL A 44 -0.99 23.53 -5.74
N LEU A 45 -0.22 22.43 -5.82
CA LEU A 45 1.17 22.39 -5.34
C LEU A 45 2.19 22.91 -6.34
N THR A 46 1.77 23.29 -7.55
CA THR A 46 2.62 23.69 -8.66
C THR A 46 3.58 22.57 -9.12
N PHE A 47 4.29 22.78 -10.24
CA PHE A 47 5.28 21.81 -10.73
C PHE A 47 6.46 21.63 -9.76
N SER A 48 6.83 22.67 -9.03
CA SER A 48 7.93 22.62 -8.04
C SER A 48 7.58 21.69 -6.88
N GLY A 49 6.38 21.84 -6.28
CA GLY A 49 5.96 20.98 -5.16
C GLY A 49 5.80 19.52 -5.56
N VAL A 50 5.21 19.25 -6.73
CA VAL A 50 5.10 17.86 -7.23
C VAL A 50 6.47 17.30 -7.59
N GLY A 51 7.38 18.12 -8.12
CA GLY A 51 8.76 17.73 -8.39
C GLY A 51 9.50 17.33 -7.11
N SER A 52 9.40 18.15 -6.06
CA SER A 52 9.99 17.85 -4.74
C SER A 52 9.43 16.55 -4.15
N TYR A 53 8.11 16.35 -4.21
CA TYR A 53 7.49 15.11 -3.76
C TYR A 53 8.04 13.89 -4.52
N THR A 54 8.08 13.97 -5.84
CA THR A 54 8.53 12.86 -6.69
C THR A 54 9.99 12.53 -6.43
N TYR A 55 10.83 13.55 -6.28
CA TYR A 55 12.24 13.40 -5.96
C TYR A 55 12.45 12.69 -4.62
N GLN A 56 11.81 13.18 -3.56
CA GLN A 56 11.92 12.59 -2.22
C GLN A 56 11.34 11.17 -2.19
N ASN A 57 10.17 10.95 -2.81
CA ASN A 57 9.55 9.64 -2.90
C ASN A 57 10.42 8.61 -3.66
N ALA A 58 11.20 9.05 -4.65
CA ALA A 58 12.11 8.18 -5.37
C ALA A 58 13.19 7.59 -4.44
N TYR A 59 13.80 8.42 -3.59
CA TYR A 59 14.78 7.92 -2.60
C TYR A 59 14.15 6.92 -1.64
N VAL A 60 13.00 7.27 -1.08
CA VAL A 60 12.29 6.39 -0.13
C VAL A 60 11.90 5.08 -0.78
N SER A 61 11.56 5.10 -2.08
CA SER A 61 11.20 3.90 -2.83
C SER A 61 12.33 2.87 -2.89
N TYR A 62 13.58 3.27 -2.92
CA TYR A 62 14.70 2.34 -2.83
C TYR A 62 14.75 1.63 -1.47
N PHE A 63 14.52 2.37 -0.37
CA PHE A 63 14.47 1.78 0.96
C PHE A 63 13.27 0.86 1.15
N THR A 64 12.10 1.24 0.64
CA THR A 64 10.92 0.38 0.70
C THR A 64 11.11 -0.89 -0.11
N LEU A 65 11.80 -0.82 -1.25
CA LEU A 65 12.12 -1.98 -2.07
C LEU A 65 13.05 -2.95 -1.32
N VAL A 66 14.09 -2.43 -0.65
CA VAL A 66 14.98 -3.25 0.17
C VAL A 66 14.24 -3.80 1.38
N ALA A 67 13.40 -3.02 2.06
CA ALA A 67 12.60 -3.46 3.20
C ALA A 67 11.58 -4.55 2.81
N ALA A 68 11.03 -4.48 1.61
CA ALA A 68 10.12 -5.50 1.09
C ALA A 68 10.84 -6.80 0.70
N PHE A 69 12.04 -6.74 0.14
CA PHE A 69 12.96 -7.80 -0.29
C PHE A 69 12.31 -9.17 -0.62
N GLY A 70 11.26 -9.16 -1.42
CA GLY A 70 10.58 -10.40 -1.82
C GLY A 70 9.76 -11.10 -0.72
N PHE A 71 9.61 -10.49 0.47
CA PHE A 71 8.80 -11.06 1.55
C PHE A 71 7.32 -11.23 1.17
N ALA A 72 6.80 -10.43 0.24
CA ALA A 72 5.43 -10.56 -0.24
C ALA A 72 5.23 -11.92 -0.95
N ASP A 73 6.08 -12.27 -1.91
CA ASP A 73 5.97 -13.51 -2.67
C ASP A 73 6.34 -14.72 -1.82
N TYR A 74 7.43 -14.62 -1.04
CA TYR A 74 7.86 -15.66 -0.12
C TYR A 74 6.79 -15.96 0.92
N GLY A 75 6.24 -14.91 1.55
CA GLY A 75 5.19 -15.02 2.55
C GLY A 75 3.91 -15.64 1.98
N THR A 76 3.44 -15.14 0.84
CA THR A 76 2.26 -15.68 0.14
C THR A 76 2.41 -17.18 -0.12
N LYS A 77 3.55 -17.60 -0.66
CA LYS A 77 3.84 -19.01 -0.95
C LYS A 77 3.89 -19.85 0.33
N ARG A 78 4.49 -19.32 1.40
CA ARG A 78 4.62 -20.04 2.66
C ARG A 78 3.29 -20.17 3.40
N ILE A 79 2.42 -19.18 3.32
CA ILE A 79 1.06 -19.21 3.88
C ILE A 79 0.17 -20.17 3.08
N SER A 80 0.18 -20.11 1.74
CA SER A 80 -0.67 -20.95 0.90
C SER A 80 -0.47 -22.45 1.12
N THR A 81 0.75 -22.86 1.48
CA THR A 81 1.05 -24.29 1.78
C THR A 81 0.63 -24.73 3.18
N ALA A 82 0.24 -23.81 4.07
CA ALA A 82 -0.14 -24.08 5.46
C ALA A 82 -1.64 -23.90 5.75
N THR A 83 -2.46 -23.56 4.76
CA THR A 83 -3.90 -23.25 4.94
C THR A 83 -4.73 -24.35 5.57
N LYS A 84 -4.26 -25.59 5.54
CA LYS A 84 -4.97 -26.76 6.10
C LYS A 84 -4.78 -26.94 7.61
N ASN A 85 -3.74 -26.35 8.20
CA ASN A 85 -3.40 -26.52 9.62
C ASN A 85 -3.27 -25.14 10.29
N PRO A 86 -4.23 -24.75 11.18
CA PRO A 86 -4.24 -23.44 11.81
C PRO A 86 -2.97 -23.13 12.64
N ASP A 87 -2.42 -24.10 13.35
CA ASP A 87 -1.24 -23.91 14.19
C ASP A 87 0.00 -23.66 13.33
N GLU A 88 0.14 -24.40 12.24
CA GLU A 88 1.22 -24.22 11.30
C GLU A 88 1.11 -22.90 10.56
N LEU A 89 -0.11 -22.49 10.18
CA LEU A 89 -0.41 -21.22 9.56
C LEU A 89 0.04 -20.04 10.44
N ASN A 90 -0.34 -20.08 11.73
CA ASN A 90 0.04 -19.05 12.70
C ASN A 90 1.56 -18.98 12.89
N ARG A 91 2.23 -20.10 13.06
CA ARG A 91 3.69 -20.15 13.19
C ARG A 91 4.41 -19.60 11.97
N ARG A 92 3.94 -19.90 10.77
CA ARG A 92 4.54 -19.43 9.52
C ARG A 92 4.30 -17.94 9.32
N PHE A 93 3.11 -17.43 9.66
CA PHE A 93 2.81 -16.00 9.62
C PHE A 93 3.80 -15.22 10.49
N TRP A 94 3.93 -15.57 11.75
CA TRP A 94 4.84 -14.88 12.67
C TRP A 94 6.30 -14.98 12.24
N SER A 95 6.73 -16.13 11.72
CA SER A 95 8.09 -16.28 11.21
C SER A 95 8.39 -15.30 10.06
N VAL A 96 7.49 -15.18 9.08
CA VAL A 96 7.66 -14.24 7.96
C VAL A 96 7.58 -12.81 8.44
N PHE A 97 6.61 -12.50 9.29
CA PHE A 97 6.40 -11.15 9.82
C PHE A 97 7.62 -10.65 10.60
N PHE A 98 8.15 -11.42 11.55
CA PHE A 98 9.34 -11.01 12.31
C PHE A 98 10.59 -10.90 11.44
N SER A 99 10.79 -11.79 10.47
CA SER A 99 11.92 -11.67 9.54
C SER A 99 11.86 -10.38 8.72
N LYS A 100 10.66 -10.00 8.27
CA LYS A 100 10.40 -8.75 7.57
C LYS A 100 10.65 -7.53 8.48
N GLN A 101 10.20 -7.58 9.74
CA GLN A 101 10.42 -6.51 10.70
C GLN A 101 11.92 -6.28 10.97
N PHE A 102 12.68 -7.34 11.12
CA PHE A 102 14.13 -7.24 11.36
C PHE A 102 14.85 -6.49 10.22
N LEU A 103 14.54 -6.86 8.97
CA LEU A 103 15.12 -6.17 7.81
C LEU A 103 14.60 -4.73 7.70
N GLY A 104 13.30 -4.51 7.95
CA GLY A 104 12.68 -3.19 7.90
C GLY A 104 13.27 -2.22 8.92
N VAL A 105 13.51 -2.67 10.16
CA VAL A 105 14.18 -1.86 11.18
C VAL A 105 15.59 -1.48 10.74
N GLY A 106 16.35 -2.42 10.18
CA GLY A 106 17.68 -2.13 9.63
C GLY A 106 17.63 -1.04 8.54
N CYS A 107 16.70 -1.16 7.59
CA CYS A 107 16.49 -0.16 6.54
C CYS A 107 16.09 1.21 7.12
N LEU A 108 15.21 1.22 8.13
CA LEU A 108 14.74 2.44 8.75
C LEU A 108 15.87 3.16 9.50
N LEU A 109 16.72 2.42 10.19
CA LEU A 109 17.91 2.98 10.86
C LEU A 109 18.88 3.61 9.84
N VAL A 110 19.20 2.90 8.76
CA VAL A 110 20.07 3.44 7.71
C VAL A 110 19.45 4.68 7.09
N TYR A 111 18.14 4.65 6.82
CA TYR A 111 17.41 5.79 6.28
C TYR A 111 17.53 7.03 7.19
N PHE A 112 17.29 6.89 8.50
CA PHE A 112 17.42 8.00 9.45
C PHE A 112 18.86 8.51 9.57
N ILE A 113 19.85 7.63 9.55
CA ILE A 113 21.25 8.05 9.53
C ILE A 113 21.51 8.94 8.30
N MET A 114 21.03 8.55 7.12
CA MET A 114 21.20 9.34 5.89
C MET A 114 20.47 10.67 5.94
N VAL A 115 19.26 10.72 6.53
CA VAL A 115 18.53 11.98 6.74
C VAL A 115 19.31 12.89 7.70
N PHE A 116 19.78 12.39 8.83
CA PHE A 116 20.56 13.18 9.80
C PHE A 116 21.92 13.64 9.26
N CYS A 117 22.52 12.86 8.38
CA CYS A 117 23.78 13.27 7.71
C CYS A 117 23.54 14.22 6.53
N HIS A 118 22.31 14.69 6.30
CA HIS A 118 21.92 15.58 5.18
C HIS A 118 22.38 15.07 3.80
N VAL A 119 22.44 13.73 3.62
CA VAL A 119 22.89 13.12 2.36
C VAL A 119 21.94 13.44 1.18
N PHE A 120 20.65 13.71 1.49
CA PHE A 120 19.62 13.98 0.48
C PHE A 120 19.54 15.45 0.05
N GLY A 121 20.42 16.35 0.56
CA GLY A 121 20.48 17.76 0.19
C GLY A 121 19.99 18.70 1.29
N ASP A 122 19.51 19.87 0.91
CA ASP A 122 19.27 21.00 1.79
C ASP A 122 18.31 20.71 2.96
N SER A 123 18.67 21.19 4.15
CA SER A 123 17.94 21.02 5.42
C SER A 123 16.52 21.64 5.44
N SER A 124 16.14 22.41 4.42
CA SER A 124 14.81 23.04 4.35
C SER A 124 13.65 22.04 4.25
N ASN A 125 13.91 20.81 3.82
CA ASN A 125 12.92 19.77 3.61
C ASN A 125 13.07 18.53 4.52
N ASP A 126 13.88 18.60 5.56
CA ASP A 126 14.16 17.45 6.46
C ASP A 126 12.89 16.89 7.10
N ILE A 127 11.91 17.76 7.44
CA ILE A 127 10.61 17.33 7.99
C ILE A 127 9.87 16.43 7.01
N ALA A 128 9.91 16.73 5.71
CA ALA A 128 9.27 15.90 4.70
C ALA A 128 9.91 14.51 4.63
N TYR A 129 11.24 14.41 4.69
CA TYR A 129 11.94 13.11 4.73
C TYR A 129 11.57 12.30 5.98
N VAL A 130 11.41 12.94 7.15
CA VAL A 130 10.95 12.26 8.36
C VAL A 130 9.53 11.71 8.17
N ILE A 131 8.63 12.47 7.53
CA ILE A 131 7.27 11.99 7.22
C ILE A 131 7.32 10.83 6.22
N PHE A 132 8.21 10.87 5.24
CA PHE A 132 8.38 9.79 4.28
C PHE A 132 8.87 8.47 4.92
N ALA A 133 9.50 8.50 6.10
CA ALA A 133 9.82 7.27 6.85
C ALA A 133 8.58 6.41 7.14
N LEU A 134 7.38 7.01 7.19
CA LEU A 134 6.11 6.30 7.30
C LEU A 134 5.88 5.33 6.12
N ASN A 135 6.43 5.56 4.94
CA ASN A 135 6.34 4.62 3.83
C ASN A 135 7.16 3.34 4.08
N ILE A 136 8.33 3.47 4.72
CA ILE A 136 9.11 2.30 5.12
C ILE A 136 8.35 1.55 6.22
N LEU A 137 7.78 2.28 7.19
CA LEU A 137 6.96 1.71 8.25
C LEU A 137 5.72 1.00 7.66
N SER A 138 5.03 1.59 6.68
CA SER A 138 3.90 0.95 6.01
C SER A 138 4.30 -0.36 5.34
N THR A 139 5.47 -0.40 4.70
CA THR A 139 6.01 -1.62 4.10
C THR A 139 6.29 -2.69 5.15
N MET A 140 6.79 -2.31 6.33
CA MET A 140 7.02 -3.23 7.45
C MET A 140 5.71 -3.82 7.98
N LEU A 141 4.67 -2.99 8.12
CA LEU A 141 3.36 -3.39 8.67
C LEU A 141 2.49 -4.13 7.65
N ASP A 142 2.83 -4.12 6.36
CA ASP A 142 2.01 -4.72 5.32
C ASP A 142 1.85 -6.23 5.50
N VAL A 143 0.61 -6.66 5.79
CA VAL A 143 0.20 -8.06 5.95
C VAL A 143 -0.52 -8.61 4.72
N SER A 144 -0.46 -7.93 3.59
CA SER A 144 -1.15 -8.35 2.35
C SER A 144 -0.74 -9.75 1.88
N PHE A 145 0.50 -10.18 2.17
CA PHE A 145 0.98 -11.52 1.85
C PHE A 145 0.14 -12.64 2.53
N PHE A 146 -0.42 -12.35 3.71
CA PHE A 146 -1.29 -13.29 4.41
C PHE A 146 -2.62 -13.47 3.67
N TYR A 147 -3.28 -12.35 3.34
CA TYR A 147 -4.55 -12.38 2.60
C TYR A 147 -4.40 -12.97 1.20
N GLN A 148 -3.26 -12.74 0.55
CA GLN A 148 -2.93 -13.34 -0.73
C GLN A 148 -2.72 -14.86 -0.58
N GLY A 149 -2.03 -15.29 0.47
CA GLY A 149 -1.76 -16.70 0.76
C GLY A 149 -3.01 -17.53 1.04
N ILE A 150 -4.06 -16.92 1.63
CA ILE A 150 -5.38 -17.52 1.84
C ILE A 150 -6.37 -17.25 0.69
N GLU A 151 -5.89 -16.69 -0.43
CA GLU A 151 -6.68 -16.35 -1.63
C GLU A 151 -7.83 -15.36 -1.39
N ASN A 152 -7.78 -14.56 -0.32
CA ASN A 152 -8.78 -13.56 0.01
C ASN A 152 -8.47 -12.19 -0.63
N PHE A 153 -8.38 -12.15 -1.94
CA PHE A 153 -8.11 -10.94 -2.71
C PHE A 153 -9.18 -9.86 -2.57
N LYS A 154 -10.42 -10.24 -2.23
CA LYS A 154 -11.52 -9.29 -2.06
C LYS A 154 -11.27 -8.34 -0.87
N ALA A 155 -10.78 -8.85 0.24
CA ALA A 155 -10.47 -8.04 1.41
C ALA A 155 -9.42 -6.97 1.10
N ILE A 156 -8.33 -7.35 0.40
CA ILE A 156 -7.28 -6.42 -0.03
C ILE A 156 -7.85 -5.34 -0.96
N ALA A 157 -8.65 -5.74 -1.95
CA ALA A 157 -9.20 -4.83 -2.95
C ALA A 157 -10.15 -3.81 -2.32
N ILE A 158 -11.06 -4.24 -1.45
CA ILE A 158 -12.01 -3.36 -0.76
C ILE A 158 -11.27 -2.39 0.16
N ARG A 159 -10.35 -2.89 0.99
CA ARG A 159 -9.53 -2.06 1.87
C ARG A 159 -8.79 -0.97 1.09
N SER A 160 -8.08 -1.36 0.03
CA SER A 160 -7.33 -0.43 -0.82
C SER A 160 -8.23 0.60 -1.50
N ALA A 161 -9.42 0.21 -1.95
CA ALA A 161 -10.38 1.13 -2.57
C ALA A 161 -10.90 2.16 -1.56
N ILE A 162 -11.29 1.74 -0.35
CA ILE A 162 -11.77 2.64 0.71
C ILE A 162 -10.69 3.66 1.06
N ILE A 163 -9.45 3.21 1.29
CA ILE A 163 -8.36 4.11 1.68
C ILE A 163 -8.02 5.10 0.56
N LYS A 164 -8.08 4.69 -0.71
CA LYS A 164 -7.88 5.60 -1.84
C LYS A 164 -8.98 6.66 -1.95
N VAL A 165 -10.23 6.31 -1.65
CA VAL A 165 -11.33 7.29 -1.60
C VAL A 165 -11.11 8.27 -0.44
N ILE A 166 -10.72 7.80 0.72
CA ILE A 166 -10.37 8.64 1.88
C ILE A 166 -9.22 9.57 1.51
N ASN A 167 -8.17 9.06 0.89
CA ASN A 167 -7.02 9.84 0.43
C ASN A 167 -7.46 10.96 -0.52
N LEU A 168 -8.30 10.64 -1.51
CA LEU A 168 -8.87 11.62 -2.44
C LEU A 168 -9.61 12.75 -1.69
N ILE A 169 -10.50 12.40 -0.78
CA ILE A 169 -11.30 13.36 0.00
C ILE A 169 -10.39 14.24 0.86
N LEU A 170 -9.41 13.65 1.57
CA LEU A 170 -8.49 14.38 2.42
C LEU A 170 -7.66 15.39 1.62
N ILE A 171 -7.17 15.01 0.43
CA ILE A 171 -6.37 15.90 -0.39
C ILE A 171 -7.24 17.07 -0.89
N PHE A 172 -8.47 16.83 -1.37
CA PHE A 172 -9.36 17.91 -1.79
C PHE A 172 -9.78 18.86 -0.65
N CYS A 173 -9.91 18.34 0.57
CA CYS A 173 -10.32 19.14 1.72
C CYS A 173 -9.17 19.96 2.33
N LEU A 174 -7.98 19.37 2.44
CA LEU A 174 -6.87 19.90 3.23
C LEU A 174 -5.78 20.56 2.39
N VAL A 175 -5.58 20.15 1.14
CA VAL A 175 -4.52 20.68 0.28
C VAL A 175 -5.12 21.71 -0.67
N LYS A 176 -4.98 23.00 -0.34
CA LYS A 176 -5.59 24.11 -1.08
C LYS A 176 -4.58 25.16 -1.57
N SER A 177 -3.37 25.16 -0.99
CA SER A 177 -2.32 26.11 -1.31
C SER A 177 -0.99 25.41 -1.59
N PRO A 178 -0.03 26.09 -2.25
CA PRO A 178 1.32 25.54 -2.43
C PRO A 178 2.04 25.25 -1.10
N ASP A 179 1.70 26.00 -0.04
CA ASP A 179 2.30 25.85 1.30
C ASP A 179 1.86 24.57 2.01
N ASP A 180 0.78 23.92 1.54
CA ASP A 180 0.25 22.69 2.11
C ASP A 180 1.04 21.44 1.67
N TYR A 181 2.28 21.63 1.19
CA TYR A 181 3.14 20.53 0.74
C TYR A 181 3.34 19.44 1.80
N LEU A 182 3.67 19.83 3.03
CA LEU A 182 3.87 18.88 4.14
C LEU A 182 2.57 18.13 4.48
N THR A 183 1.43 18.81 4.42
CA THR A 183 0.11 18.20 4.61
C THR A 183 -0.16 17.15 3.54
N TYR A 184 0.16 17.45 2.28
CA TYR A 184 0.03 16.49 1.17
C TYR A 184 0.90 15.24 1.39
N VAL A 185 2.19 15.43 1.73
CA VAL A 185 3.10 14.32 2.04
C VAL A 185 2.57 13.50 3.21
N GLY A 186 2.11 14.15 4.27
CA GLY A 186 1.53 13.50 5.44
C GLY A 186 0.30 12.63 5.13
N ILE A 187 -0.63 13.15 4.30
CA ILE A 187 -1.80 12.40 3.87
C ILE A 187 -1.40 11.18 3.05
N MET A 188 -0.48 11.35 2.08
CA MET A 188 -0.02 10.25 1.24
C MET A 188 0.64 9.14 2.06
N CYS A 189 1.56 9.49 2.96
CA CYS A 189 2.25 8.52 3.81
C CYS A 189 1.32 7.91 4.86
N GLY A 190 0.44 8.71 5.48
CA GLY A 190 -0.55 8.24 6.45
C GLY A 190 -1.53 7.24 5.84
N CYS A 191 -2.04 7.52 4.64
CA CYS A 191 -2.89 6.58 3.91
C CYS A 191 -2.14 5.31 3.49
N ALA A 192 -0.83 5.39 3.21
CA ALA A 192 -0.02 4.20 2.95
C ALA A 192 0.06 3.30 4.19
N VAL A 193 0.27 3.87 5.39
CA VAL A 193 0.26 3.11 6.65
C VAL A 193 -1.12 2.48 6.91
N LEU A 194 -2.20 3.23 6.72
CA LEU A 194 -3.56 2.68 6.88
C LEU A 194 -3.85 1.56 5.88
N SER A 195 -3.26 1.63 4.68
CA SER A 195 -3.40 0.60 3.65
C SER A 195 -2.62 -0.68 3.98
N SER A 196 -1.63 -0.61 4.84
CA SER A 196 -0.80 -1.77 5.21
C SER A 196 -1.37 -2.59 6.37
N LEU A 197 -2.21 -1.97 7.21
CA LEU A 197 -2.89 -2.63 8.33
C LEU A 197 -4.12 -3.42 7.90
#